data_7dcbfb49e4d8c43c397ea4f9ca3e3040
#
_entry.id   7dcbfb49e4d8c43c397ea4f9ca3e3040
#
_cell.length_a   1.000
_cell.length_b   1.000
_cell.length_c   1.000
_cell.angle_alpha   90.00
_cell.angle_beta   90.00
_cell.angle_gamma   90.00
#
_symmetry.space_group_name_H-M   'P 1'
#
loop_
_entity.id
_entity.type
_entity.pdbx_description
1 polymer ?
#
loop_
_entity_poly.entity_id
_entity_poly.type
_entity_poly.pdbx_seq_one_letter_code
_entity_poly.pdbx_strand_id
1 'polypeptide(L)'
;MKPKIKIIYSGYYRSQITIPMVKHVKKYLTKFDYDIFCVEGSFEIPFAIARSIKEDTINNEVKLGSFKGKGKEKIRDNIVQMAKLSQLNLDNQCIYSGYLALGCIIKGKSINHEAISTAIFTNLQRISIENNMPIGNGIFNANNIDEAKKKYKKCANQAVNVIHNLVYY
;
A
#
# COMPACT_ATOMS: atom_id res chain seq x y z
N MET A 1 16.87 -1.67 11.74
CA MET A 1 16.50 -1.87 10.31
C MET A 1 15.55 -0.73 9.94
N LYS A 2 15.64 -0.14 8.75
CA LYS A 2 14.69 0.89 8.33
C LYS A 2 13.35 0.21 8.01
N PRO A 3 12.19 0.81 8.40
CA PRO A 3 10.91 0.30 7.95
C PRO A 3 10.84 0.36 6.43
N LYS A 4 10.20 -0.64 5.82
CA LYS A 4 10.07 -0.74 4.37
C LYS A 4 8.64 -0.38 3.96
N ILE A 5 8.48 0.43 2.91
CA ILE A 5 7.17 0.81 2.37
C ILE A 5 7.06 0.42 0.91
N LYS A 6 5.83 0.31 0.40
CA LYS A 6 5.59 0.07 -1.03
C LYS A 6 4.91 1.28 -1.67
N ILE A 7 5.52 1.80 -2.70
CA ILE A 7 4.98 2.90 -3.51
C ILE A 7 4.24 2.29 -4.69
N ILE A 8 2.92 2.48 -4.76
CA ILE A 8 2.09 2.04 -5.87
C ILE A 8 1.58 3.27 -6.60
N TYR A 9 1.86 3.35 -7.91
CA TYR A 9 1.50 4.52 -8.68
C TYR A 9 0.79 4.17 -9.99
N SER A 10 -0.08 5.09 -10.42
CA SER A 10 -0.85 4.98 -11.66
C SER A 10 0.03 5.21 -12.89
N GLY A 11 -0.15 4.40 -13.93
CA GLY A 11 0.45 4.56 -15.25
C GLY A 11 -0.17 5.70 -16.07
N TYR A 12 -1.38 6.16 -15.72
CA TYR A 12 -1.99 7.32 -16.36
C TYR A 12 -1.21 8.60 -16.07
N TYR A 13 -1.05 9.45 -17.08
CA TYR A 13 -0.26 10.70 -17.00
C TYR A 13 1.17 10.47 -16.49
N ARG A 14 1.74 9.32 -16.85
CA ARG A 14 2.99 8.78 -16.29
C ARG A 14 4.15 9.78 -16.36
N SER A 15 4.43 10.32 -17.54
CA SER A 15 5.56 11.24 -17.75
C SER A 15 5.33 12.62 -17.13
N GLN A 16 4.08 13.08 -17.13
CA GLN A 16 3.72 14.44 -16.75
C GLN A 16 3.44 14.62 -15.26
N ILE A 17 2.89 13.58 -14.60
CA ILE A 17 2.43 13.66 -13.21
C ILE A 17 3.04 12.57 -12.33
N THR A 18 2.78 11.28 -12.62
CA THR A 18 3.04 10.24 -11.62
C THR A 18 4.53 9.91 -11.47
N ILE A 19 5.33 9.90 -12.52
CA ILE A 19 6.80 9.80 -12.38
C ILE A 19 7.40 11.00 -11.65
N PRO A 20 7.05 12.28 -11.97
CA PRO A 20 7.41 13.42 -11.14
C PRO A 20 7.02 13.29 -9.67
N MET A 21 5.82 12.75 -9.37
CA MET A 21 5.39 12.44 -7.98
C MET A 21 6.31 11.43 -7.32
N VAL A 22 6.58 10.29 -7.97
CA VAL A 22 7.48 9.26 -7.45
C VAL A 22 8.87 9.83 -7.19
N LYS A 23 9.43 10.60 -8.13
CA LYS A 23 10.72 11.28 -7.93
C LYS A 23 10.68 12.26 -6.76
N HIS A 24 9.56 12.92 -6.56
CA HIS A 24 9.39 13.90 -5.49
C HIS A 24 9.34 13.20 -4.12
N VAL A 25 8.49 12.17 -3.93
CA VAL A 25 8.37 11.48 -2.64
C VAL A 25 9.67 10.81 -2.20
N LYS A 26 10.45 10.26 -3.13
CA LYS A 26 11.75 9.64 -2.83
C LYS A 26 12.70 10.56 -2.06
N LYS A 27 12.63 11.87 -2.28
CA LYS A 27 13.49 12.86 -1.59
C LYS A 27 13.18 12.94 -0.09
N TYR A 28 11.97 12.58 0.30
CA TYR A 28 11.50 12.66 1.69
C TYR A 28 11.46 11.31 2.40
N LEU A 29 11.72 10.20 1.69
CA LEU A 29 11.69 8.84 2.23
C LEU A 29 13.08 8.36 2.71
N THR A 30 13.93 9.25 3.18
CA THR A 30 15.32 8.93 3.59
C THR A 30 15.40 7.96 4.78
N LYS A 31 14.33 7.90 5.59
CA LYS A 31 14.22 7.00 6.75
C LYS A 31 13.61 5.64 6.41
N PHE A 32 13.18 5.42 5.17
CA PHE A 32 12.52 4.21 4.71
C PHE A 32 13.31 3.52 3.60
N ASP A 33 13.23 2.20 3.59
CA ASP A 33 13.47 1.43 2.38
C ASP A 33 12.15 1.32 1.60
N TYR A 34 12.21 1.18 0.27
CA TYR A 34 10.97 1.15 -0.52
C TYR A 34 11.09 0.33 -1.79
N ASP A 35 9.99 -0.34 -2.13
CA ASP A 35 9.74 -0.91 -3.45
C ASP A 35 8.75 -0.05 -4.23
N ILE A 36 8.81 -0.11 -5.56
CA ILE A 36 7.96 0.70 -6.44
C ILE A 36 7.24 -0.22 -7.42
N PHE A 37 5.92 -0.03 -7.52
CA PHE A 37 5.07 -0.80 -8.40
C PHE A 37 4.15 0.12 -9.22
N CYS A 38 4.10 -0.08 -10.53
CA CYS A 38 3.21 0.66 -11.43
C CYS A 38 1.99 -0.20 -11.76
N VAL A 39 0.81 0.41 -11.67
CA VAL A 39 -0.45 -0.17 -12.14
C VAL A 39 -0.98 0.65 -13.31
N GLU A 40 -1.94 0.11 -14.08
CA GLU A 40 -2.48 0.78 -15.27
C GLU A 40 -3.08 2.14 -14.93
N GLY A 41 -3.98 2.19 -13.96
CA GLY A 41 -4.65 3.42 -13.55
C GLY A 41 -4.77 3.58 -12.05
N SER A 42 -5.32 4.70 -11.62
CA SER A 42 -5.55 4.96 -10.20
C SER A 42 -6.59 4.02 -9.60
N PHE A 43 -7.51 3.50 -10.42
CA PHE A 43 -8.56 2.58 -9.99
C PHE A 43 -8.01 1.23 -9.51
N GLU A 44 -6.91 0.76 -10.05
CA GLU A 44 -6.26 -0.50 -9.71
C GLU A 44 -5.40 -0.42 -8.44
N ILE A 45 -5.10 0.79 -7.96
CA ILE A 45 -4.21 0.97 -6.78
C ILE A 45 -4.76 0.29 -5.51
N PRO A 46 -6.05 0.42 -5.13
CA PRO A 46 -6.58 -0.26 -3.95
C PRO A 46 -6.44 -1.78 -4.03
N PHE A 47 -6.74 -2.37 -5.19
CA PHE A 47 -6.58 -3.82 -5.41
C PHE A 47 -5.11 -4.25 -5.27
N ALA A 48 -4.18 -3.50 -5.86
CA ALA A 48 -2.75 -3.81 -5.79
C ALA A 48 -2.20 -3.74 -4.35
N ILE A 49 -2.69 -2.79 -3.54
CA ILE A 49 -2.35 -2.71 -2.12
C ILE A 49 -2.90 -3.92 -1.36
N ALA A 50 -4.20 -4.20 -1.49
CA ALA A 50 -4.85 -5.33 -0.81
C ALA A 50 -4.19 -6.67 -1.16
N ARG A 51 -3.86 -6.87 -2.44
CA ARG A 51 -3.14 -8.06 -2.91
C ARG A 51 -1.75 -8.15 -2.30
N SER A 52 -1.00 -7.05 -2.26
CA SER A 52 0.34 -7.03 -1.66
C SER A 52 0.31 -7.40 -0.19
N ILE A 53 -0.61 -6.85 0.60
CA ILE A 53 -0.79 -7.18 2.02
C ILE A 53 -1.07 -8.68 2.18
N LYS A 54 -1.97 -9.23 1.37
CA LYS A 54 -2.31 -10.66 1.42
C LYS A 54 -1.15 -11.56 1.04
N GLU A 55 -0.40 -11.22 -0.01
CA GLU A 55 0.79 -11.98 -0.43
C GLU A 55 1.87 -11.97 0.66
N ASP A 56 2.08 -10.86 1.33
CA ASP A 56 3.02 -10.75 2.45
C ASP A 56 2.61 -11.63 3.63
N THR A 57 1.33 -11.67 3.97
CA THR A 57 0.78 -12.54 5.03
C THR A 57 0.98 -14.01 4.70
N ILE A 58 0.63 -14.44 3.49
CA ILE A 58 0.80 -15.84 3.03
C ILE A 58 2.26 -16.25 3.03
N ASN A 59 3.17 -15.40 2.55
CA ASN A 59 4.61 -15.70 2.52
C ASN A 59 5.19 -15.87 3.92
N ASN A 60 4.69 -15.12 4.89
CA ASN A 60 5.08 -15.26 6.30
C ASN A 60 4.54 -16.57 6.89
N GLU A 61 3.29 -16.92 6.61
CA GLU A 61 2.69 -18.20 7.04
C GLU A 61 3.43 -19.41 6.45
N VAL A 62 3.81 -19.37 5.18
CA VAL A 62 4.58 -20.43 4.52
C VAL A 62 5.99 -20.57 5.11
N LYS A 63 6.65 -19.47 5.45
CA LYS A 63 7.97 -19.52 6.13
C LYS A 63 7.89 -20.12 7.53
N LEU A 64 6.79 -19.88 8.25
CA LEU A 64 6.51 -20.49 9.56
C LEU A 64 6.05 -21.94 9.44
N GLY A 65 5.44 -22.32 8.31
CA GLY A 65 4.79 -23.62 8.06
C GLY A 65 5.64 -24.71 7.43
N SER A 66 6.95 -24.60 7.37
CA SER A 66 7.81 -25.71 6.91
C SER A 66 7.89 -26.83 7.97
N PHE A 67 6.75 -27.47 8.25
CA PHE A 67 6.68 -28.58 9.18
C PHE A 67 7.22 -29.87 8.56
N LYS A 68 8.41 -30.30 8.94
CA LYS A 68 8.95 -31.61 8.64
C LYS A 68 8.52 -32.59 9.74
N GLY A 69 7.65 -33.56 9.42
CA GLY A 69 7.42 -34.69 10.30
C GLY A 69 6.21 -35.57 10.00
N LYS A 70 6.42 -36.89 9.96
CA LYS A 70 5.40 -37.95 9.83
C LYS A 70 5.09 -38.56 11.19
N GLY A 71 3.79 -38.66 11.58
CA GLY A 71 3.31 -39.40 12.76
C GLY A 71 2.21 -38.70 13.56
N LYS A 72 1.32 -39.49 14.23
CA LYS A 72 0.15 -39.00 14.98
C LYS A 72 0.49 -38.12 16.20
N GLU A 73 1.58 -38.33 16.90
CA GLU A 73 2.05 -37.48 18.00
C GLU A 73 2.45 -36.09 17.52
N LYS A 74 3.08 -36.02 16.35
CA LYS A 74 3.47 -34.74 15.75
C LYS A 74 2.29 -33.87 15.30
N ILE A 75 1.13 -34.46 15.03
CA ILE A 75 -0.10 -33.70 14.71
C ILE A 75 -0.57 -32.89 15.93
N ARG A 76 -0.52 -33.46 17.12
CA ARG A 76 -0.88 -32.75 18.37
C ARG A 76 0.08 -31.61 18.66
N ASP A 77 1.39 -31.88 18.53
CA ASP A 77 2.42 -30.84 18.75
C ASP A 77 2.31 -29.73 17.71
N ASN A 78 1.98 -30.06 16.46
CA ASN A 78 1.72 -29.09 15.40
C ASN A 78 0.49 -28.23 15.67
N ILE A 79 -0.61 -28.81 16.17
CA ILE A 79 -1.83 -28.08 16.55
C ILE A 79 -1.55 -27.12 17.72
N VAL A 80 -0.81 -27.57 18.73
CA VAL A 80 -0.41 -26.73 19.85
C VAL A 80 0.56 -25.62 19.41
N GLN A 81 1.49 -25.92 18.50
CA GLN A 81 2.34 -24.90 17.91
C GLN A 81 1.58 -23.94 17.00
N MET A 82 0.62 -24.42 16.20
CA MET A 82 -0.26 -23.54 15.43
C MET A 82 -1.10 -22.64 16.32
N ALA A 83 -1.64 -23.15 17.43
CA ALA A 83 -2.36 -22.35 18.40
C ALA A 83 -1.47 -21.32 19.11
N LYS A 84 -0.22 -21.67 19.45
CA LYS A 84 0.76 -20.72 19.97
C LYS A 84 1.17 -19.69 18.91
N LEU A 85 1.35 -20.09 17.66
CA LEU A 85 1.65 -19.20 16.55
C LEU A 85 0.47 -18.28 16.23
N SER A 86 -0.78 -18.74 16.33
CA SER A 86 -1.95 -17.87 16.19
C SER A 86 -2.09 -16.86 17.35
N GLN A 87 -1.61 -17.20 18.54
CA GLN A 87 -1.51 -16.25 19.66
C GLN A 87 -0.29 -15.32 19.53
N LEU A 88 0.81 -15.77 18.89
CA LEU A 88 2.00 -14.95 18.59
C LEU A 88 1.85 -14.14 17.30
N ASN A 89 0.87 -14.46 16.45
CA ASN A 89 0.55 -13.73 15.20
C ASN A 89 -0.05 -12.33 15.42
N LEU A 90 0.04 -11.79 16.64
CA LEU A 90 -0.14 -10.36 16.87
C LEU A 90 1.01 -9.52 16.26
N ASP A 91 2.15 -10.15 15.96
CA ASP A 91 3.24 -9.56 15.20
C ASP A 91 3.29 -10.13 13.78
N ASN A 92 2.21 -9.99 13.01
CA ASN A 92 2.25 -10.15 11.56
C ASN A 92 3.22 -9.11 11.01
N GLN A 93 4.50 -9.47 10.94
CA GLN A 93 5.51 -8.66 10.27
C GLN A 93 5.24 -8.69 8.78
N CYS A 94 4.29 -7.88 8.34
CA CYS A 94 4.19 -7.52 6.93
C CYS A 94 5.56 -7.03 6.48
N ILE A 95 6.00 -7.46 5.29
CA ILE A 95 7.26 -7.00 4.68
C ILE A 95 7.26 -5.46 4.60
N TYR A 96 6.08 -4.87 4.39
CA TYR A 96 5.89 -3.44 4.32
C TYR A 96 5.20 -2.90 5.57
N SER A 97 5.78 -1.85 6.12
CA SER A 97 5.22 -1.08 7.25
C SER A 97 4.17 -0.05 6.82
N GLY A 98 3.96 0.10 5.51
CA GLY A 98 2.98 1.02 4.95
C GLY A 98 3.04 1.12 3.44
N TYR A 99 2.07 1.82 2.87
CA TYR A 99 1.92 1.99 1.42
C TYR A 99 1.76 3.46 1.04
N LEU A 100 2.34 3.87 -0.10
CA LEU A 100 2.06 5.14 -0.76
C LEU A 100 1.25 4.89 -2.03
N ALA A 101 0.05 5.45 -2.09
CA ALA A 101 -0.81 5.44 -3.27
C ALA A 101 -0.64 6.76 -4.03
N LEU A 102 -0.09 6.74 -5.24
CA LEU A 102 0.18 7.95 -6.02
C LEU A 102 -0.56 7.91 -7.35
N GLY A 103 -1.36 8.93 -7.63
CA GLY A 103 -2.14 8.99 -8.85
C GLY A 103 -2.81 10.33 -9.09
N CYS A 104 -3.36 10.49 -10.28
CA CYS A 104 -4.14 11.66 -10.64
C CYS A 104 -5.36 11.23 -11.45
N ILE A 105 -6.51 11.81 -11.12
CA ILE A 105 -7.77 11.62 -11.83
C ILE A 105 -8.14 12.97 -12.44
N ILE A 106 -8.08 13.08 -13.76
CA ILE A 106 -8.43 14.30 -14.46
C ILE A 106 -9.89 14.22 -14.89
N LYS A 107 -10.62 15.30 -14.66
CA LYS A 107 -12.03 15.45 -15.06
C LYS A 107 -12.18 15.23 -16.56
N GLY A 108 -12.91 14.17 -16.94
CA GLY A 108 -13.33 13.94 -18.31
C GLY A 108 -14.65 14.64 -18.64
N LYS A 109 -15.19 14.35 -19.82
CA LYS A 109 -16.51 14.86 -20.25
C LYS A 109 -17.68 14.23 -19.46
N SER A 110 -17.48 13.08 -18.84
CA SER A 110 -18.47 12.35 -18.05
C SER A 110 -18.26 12.57 -16.55
N ILE A 111 -19.29 12.31 -15.74
CA ILE A 111 -19.23 12.37 -14.26
C ILE A 111 -18.46 11.18 -13.64
N ASN A 112 -17.97 10.24 -14.44
CA ASN A 112 -17.31 9.01 -13.95
C ASN A 112 -16.10 9.30 -13.07
N HIS A 113 -15.43 10.44 -13.23
CA HIS A 113 -14.26 10.80 -12.42
C HIS A 113 -14.60 10.95 -10.92
N GLU A 114 -15.80 11.42 -10.57
CA GLU A 114 -16.25 11.53 -9.17
C GLU A 114 -16.55 10.15 -8.59
N ALA A 115 -17.27 9.31 -9.33
CA ALA A 115 -17.56 7.94 -8.92
C ALA A 115 -16.27 7.11 -8.73
N ILE A 116 -15.33 7.22 -9.65
CA ILE A 116 -14.02 6.58 -9.58
C ILE A 116 -13.25 7.05 -8.35
N SER A 117 -13.20 8.37 -8.10
CA SER A 117 -12.51 8.94 -6.95
C SER A 117 -13.11 8.46 -5.64
N THR A 118 -14.42 8.47 -5.52
CA THR A 118 -15.14 8.00 -4.33
C THR A 118 -14.85 6.53 -4.07
N ALA A 119 -14.91 5.68 -5.11
CA ALA A 119 -14.62 4.26 -5.00
C ALA A 119 -13.17 4.02 -4.53
N ILE A 120 -12.20 4.74 -5.10
CA ILE A 120 -10.79 4.63 -4.74
C ILE A 120 -10.58 5.02 -3.27
N PHE A 121 -11.05 6.20 -2.86
CA PHE A 121 -10.81 6.73 -1.52
C PHE A 121 -11.47 5.88 -0.45
N THR A 122 -12.72 5.44 -0.68
CA THR A 122 -13.43 4.53 0.22
C THR A 122 -12.68 3.20 0.39
N ASN A 123 -12.20 2.62 -0.72
CA ASN A 123 -11.48 1.35 -0.65
C ASN A 123 -10.09 1.49 -0.02
N LEU A 124 -9.36 2.58 -0.27
CA LEU A 124 -8.08 2.82 0.41
C LEU A 124 -8.26 2.94 1.93
N GLN A 125 -9.29 3.70 2.36
CA GLN A 125 -9.62 3.84 3.78
C GLN A 125 -10.00 2.51 4.40
N ARG A 126 -10.85 1.72 3.72
CA ARG A 126 -11.27 0.39 4.18
C ARG A 126 -10.08 -0.55 4.33
N ILE A 127 -9.23 -0.66 3.30
CA ILE A 127 -8.04 -1.52 3.34
C ILE A 127 -7.12 -1.12 4.49
N SER A 128 -6.91 0.18 4.70
CA SER A 128 -6.08 0.69 5.79
C SER A 128 -6.61 0.25 7.17
N ILE A 129 -7.91 0.41 7.41
CA ILE A 129 -8.54 0.06 8.69
C ILE A 129 -8.57 -1.46 8.89
N GLU A 130 -9.05 -2.22 7.90
CA GLU A 130 -9.22 -3.68 8.00
C GLU A 130 -7.90 -4.41 8.23
N ASN A 131 -6.79 -3.86 7.73
CA ASN A 131 -5.47 -4.49 7.85
C ASN A 131 -4.54 -3.79 8.86
N ASN A 132 -5.04 -2.77 9.57
CA ASN A 132 -4.22 -1.92 10.45
C ASN A 132 -2.93 -1.46 9.75
N MET A 133 -3.04 -1.05 8.49
CA MET A 133 -1.91 -0.76 7.62
C MET A 133 -1.91 0.71 7.20
N PRO A 134 -0.87 1.50 7.53
CA PRO A 134 -0.74 2.88 7.09
C PRO A 134 -0.75 3.01 5.56
N ILE A 135 -1.67 3.83 5.03
CA ILE A 135 -1.72 4.16 3.61
C ILE A 135 -1.67 5.68 3.42
N GLY A 136 -0.58 6.18 2.88
CA GLY A 136 -0.45 7.57 2.46
C GLY A 136 -1.16 7.78 1.10
N ASN A 137 -2.30 8.48 1.12
CA ASN A 137 -3.06 8.76 -0.10
C ASN A 137 -2.56 10.04 -0.78
N GLY A 138 -1.85 9.88 -1.89
CA GLY A 138 -1.43 10.94 -2.80
C GLY A 138 -2.25 10.98 -4.11
N ILE A 139 -3.36 10.24 -4.19
CA ILE A 139 -4.26 10.32 -5.34
C ILE A 139 -5.13 11.57 -5.20
N PHE A 140 -5.26 12.32 -6.28
CA PHE A 140 -6.00 13.57 -6.26
C PHE A 140 -6.76 13.81 -7.58
N ASN A 141 -7.77 14.66 -7.50
CA ASN A 141 -8.56 15.10 -8.64
C ASN A 141 -8.05 16.44 -9.16
N ALA A 142 -8.08 16.61 -10.48
CA ALA A 142 -7.80 17.87 -11.16
C ALA A 142 -8.76 18.08 -12.34
N ASN A 143 -9.05 19.34 -12.66
CA ASN A 143 -9.91 19.66 -13.80
C ASN A 143 -9.18 19.47 -15.14
N ASN A 144 -7.87 19.64 -15.15
CA ASN A 144 -7.03 19.49 -16.32
C ASN A 144 -5.59 19.20 -15.92
N ILE A 145 -4.74 18.93 -16.92
CA ILE A 145 -3.34 18.56 -16.73
C ILE A 145 -2.49 19.69 -16.10
N ASP A 146 -2.80 20.94 -16.37
CA ASP A 146 -2.03 22.07 -15.84
C ASP A 146 -2.32 22.28 -14.37
N GLU A 147 -3.57 22.09 -13.94
CA GLU A 147 -3.93 22.06 -12.53
C GLU A 147 -3.24 20.88 -11.83
N ALA A 148 -3.23 19.70 -12.44
CA ALA A 148 -2.55 18.53 -11.91
C ALA A 148 -1.05 18.78 -11.68
N LYS A 149 -0.38 19.42 -12.65
CA LYS A 149 1.03 19.82 -12.52
C LYS A 149 1.31 20.77 -11.36
N LYS A 150 0.35 21.61 -11.00
CA LYS A 150 0.46 22.54 -9.85
C LYS A 150 0.24 21.83 -8.51
N LYS A 151 -0.63 20.82 -8.48
CA LYS A 151 -1.09 20.15 -7.24
C LYS A 151 -0.23 18.95 -6.80
N TYR A 152 0.38 18.21 -7.72
CA TYR A 152 0.95 16.91 -7.42
C TYR A 152 1.98 16.92 -6.28
N LYS A 153 2.81 17.96 -6.16
CA LYS A 153 3.81 18.05 -5.08
C LYS A 153 3.18 18.14 -3.71
N LYS A 154 2.11 18.96 -3.59
CA LYS A 154 1.36 19.12 -2.33
C LYS A 154 0.74 17.80 -1.91
N CYS A 155 0.04 17.10 -2.83
CA CYS A 155 -0.59 15.82 -2.56
C CYS A 155 0.44 14.73 -2.21
N ALA A 156 1.56 14.72 -2.92
CA ALA A 156 2.67 13.82 -2.64
C ALA A 156 3.25 14.04 -1.22
N ASN A 157 3.47 15.29 -0.82
CA ASN A 157 3.95 15.62 0.52
C ASN A 157 2.97 15.19 1.61
N GLN A 158 1.67 15.42 1.41
CA GLN A 158 0.64 14.98 2.37
C GLN A 158 0.68 13.47 2.56
N ALA A 159 0.78 12.69 1.49
CA ALA A 159 0.88 11.24 1.55
C ALA A 159 2.13 10.77 2.31
N VAL A 160 3.28 11.38 2.06
CA VAL A 160 4.53 11.06 2.76
C VAL A 160 4.42 11.40 4.24
N ASN A 161 3.84 12.54 4.61
CA ASN A 161 3.65 12.92 6.00
C ASN A 161 2.78 11.93 6.77
N VAL A 162 1.71 11.40 6.14
CA VAL A 162 0.88 10.34 6.73
C VAL A 162 1.73 9.10 7.06
N ILE A 163 2.57 8.65 6.12
CA ILE A 163 3.45 7.51 6.34
C ILE A 163 4.46 7.78 7.45
N HIS A 164 5.10 8.95 7.47
CA HIS A 164 6.03 9.30 8.53
C HIS A 164 5.37 9.28 9.91
N ASN A 165 4.17 9.82 10.02
CA ASN A 165 3.49 9.94 11.31
C ASN A 165 2.95 8.58 11.79
N LEU A 166 2.39 7.73 10.90
CA LEU A 166 1.74 6.50 11.29
C LEU A 166 2.68 5.29 11.41
N VAL A 167 3.79 5.27 10.68
CA VAL A 167 4.76 4.17 10.78
C VAL A 167 5.66 4.29 12.01
N TYR A 168 5.85 5.49 12.52
CA TYR A 168 6.65 5.75 13.73
C TYR A 168 5.80 6.09 14.97
N TYR A 169 4.47 5.94 14.85
CA TYR A 169 3.54 6.07 15.98
C TYR A 169 3.61 4.81 16.84
#